data_338825d0d33c5c89057e0ce6044640df
#
_entry.id   338825d0d33c5c89057e0ce6044640df
#
_cell.length_a   1.000
_cell.length_b   1.000
_cell.length_c   1.000
_cell.angle_alpha   90.00
_cell.angle_beta   90.00
_cell.angle_gamma   90.00
#
_symmetry.space_group_name_H-M   'P 1'
#
loop_
_entity.id
_entity.type
_entity.pdbx_description
1 polymer ?
#
loop_
_entity_poly.entity_id
_entity_poly.type
_entity_poly.pdbx_seq_one_letter_code
_entity_poly.pdbx_strand_id
1 'polypeptide(L)'
;MLSLADKELLKKTSELSDKISKLPKGYISQKNISGKIYYYHQWSENGKKQSKYLRDDEVEPLAKLIDERKSLQNELRDLRAASAQGNRRRDEVIYLKCTLMHKNVPVAEIELDDESGFIQKIDALYAPRHLPIGVPVRQGLTDRKALNDWWTERSIPASRSGVREALETLEITNTKMLLVRCWGLSLSDQYWIRPEGSERTWNEINFFNNDFSEDIGDVLFGADKKANALNFASPDNTSDGNLKKRWKIIDGKRCLVKGGSNPYRQQPFNEVIAGEVMERLGIPHIEYTLAWNKGAPYSICEDFVDENTELVPAWRIYNSQKKNNSMSAYQHFVKCCEDLGIRDAVPFLDRMIALDYLIANEDRHLNNFGVLRNAETLEWLGFAPIYDSGSSLGYDKLPHQILKNQEITCKPFKNHHEEQLKLVSSFDWLKLDRLSDVRELIAEVFSSEGAGDYIDKARIAAITASVERRIDYLYEIMQSQLPDTVFSTEDDVEENIAEDYSPKMTM
;
A
#
# COMPACT_ATOMS: atom_id res chain seq x y z
N MET A 1 18.29 -34.42 -22.84
CA MET A 1 19.56 -34.55 -22.06
C MET A 1 20.17 -33.15 -21.96
N LEU A 2 20.50 -32.69 -20.77
CA LEU A 2 21.17 -31.41 -20.57
C LEU A 2 22.55 -31.43 -21.27
N SER A 3 22.89 -30.34 -21.95
CA SER A 3 24.22 -30.20 -22.60
C SER A 3 25.36 -30.24 -21.56
N LEU A 4 26.58 -30.48 -21.99
CA LEU A 4 27.76 -30.45 -21.08
C LEU A 4 27.88 -29.07 -20.41
N ALA A 5 27.61 -28.00 -21.17
CA ALA A 5 27.61 -26.62 -20.70
C ALA A 5 26.55 -26.35 -19.62
N ASP A 6 25.32 -26.91 -19.79
CA ASP A 6 24.25 -26.78 -18.81
C ASP A 6 24.59 -27.47 -17.47
N LYS A 7 25.28 -28.63 -17.54
CA LYS A 7 25.74 -29.37 -16.35
C LYS A 7 26.83 -28.60 -15.58
N GLU A 8 27.77 -28.00 -16.30
CA GLU A 8 28.85 -27.19 -15.73
C GLU A 8 28.33 -25.91 -15.08
N LEU A 9 27.36 -25.29 -15.71
CA LEU A 9 26.66 -24.10 -15.22
C LEU A 9 25.85 -24.40 -13.97
N LEU A 10 25.07 -25.50 -13.94
CA LEU A 10 24.36 -25.97 -12.75
C LEU A 10 25.31 -26.25 -11.58
N LYS A 11 26.48 -26.86 -11.85
CA LYS A 11 27.50 -27.12 -10.85
C LYS A 11 28.05 -25.82 -10.26
N LYS A 12 28.42 -24.85 -11.12
CA LYS A 12 28.96 -23.54 -10.69
C LYS A 12 27.90 -22.73 -9.90
N THR A 13 26.66 -22.78 -10.31
CA THR A 13 25.51 -22.14 -9.60
C THR A 13 25.32 -22.73 -8.20
N SER A 14 25.42 -24.06 -8.06
CA SER A 14 25.33 -24.76 -6.78
C SER A 14 26.51 -24.38 -5.86
N GLU A 15 27.74 -24.38 -6.38
CA GLU A 15 28.94 -24.03 -5.62
C GLU A 15 28.88 -22.58 -5.10
N LEU A 16 28.41 -21.63 -5.93
CA LEU A 16 28.20 -20.23 -5.49
C LEU A 16 27.13 -20.10 -4.43
N SER A 17 26.00 -20.80 -4.59
CA SER A 17 24.93 -20.82 -3.60
C SER A 17 25.41 -21.34 -2.25
N ASP A 18 26.23 -22.39 -2.25
CA ASP A 18 26.83 -22.95 -1.04
C ASP A 18 27.82 -21.98 -0.36
N LYS A 19 28.63 -21.26 -1.15
CA LYS A 19 29.52 -20.22 -0.63
C LYS A 19 28.72 -19.07 0.00
N ILE A 20 27.71 -18.57 -0.70
CA ILE A 20 26.83 -17.49 -0.22
C ILE A 20 26.14 -17.88 1.09
N SER A 21 25.71 -19.14 1.23
CA SER A 21 25.04 -19.62 2.44
C SER A 21 25.89 -19.54 3.71
N LYS A 22 27.21 -19.62 3.56
CA LYS A 22 28.19 -19.59 4.67
C LYS A 22 28.60 -18.18 5.08
N LEU A 23 28.28 -17.17 4.30
CA LEU A 23 28.65 -15.79 4.59
C LEU A 23 27.55 -15.05 5.37
N PRO A 24 27.93 -14.08 6.23
CA PRO A 24 26.98 -13.35 7.06
C PRO A 24 25.94 -12.59 6.21
N LYS A 25 24.67 -12.69 6.59
CA LYS A 25 23.56 -11.93 6.00
C LYS A 25 23.50 -10.52 6.63
N GLY A 26 22.82 -9.58 5.95
CA GLY A 26 22.51 -8.29 6.51
C GLY A 26 23.48 -7.18 6.11
N TYR A 27 23.55 -6.16 6.98
CA TYR A 27 24.35 -4.96 6.74
C TYR A 27 24.84 -4.34 8.05
N ILE A 28 25.82 -3.45 7.96
CA ILE A 28 26.31 -2.66 9.10
C ILE A 28 25.60 -1.31 9.08
N SER A 29 24.94 -0.96 10.17
CA SER A 29 24.34 0.36 10.41
C SER A 29 25.15 1.16 11.40
N GLN A 30 25.11 2.48 11.26
CA GLN A 30 25.75 3.44 12.17
C GLN A 30 24.69 4.18 12.98
N LYS A 31 24.95 4.42 14.27
CA LYS A 31 24.12 5.29 15.11
C LYS A 31 25.04 6.30 15.79
N ASN A 32 24.70 7.58 15.70
CA ASN A 32 25.37 8.63 16.44
C ASN A 32 24.61 8.86 17.76
N ILE A 33 25.28 8.62 18.88
CA ILE A 33 24.72 8.83 20.23
C ILE A 33 25.67 9.78 20.96
N SER A 34 25.21 11.00 21.24
CA SER A 34 25.98 12.04 21.95
C SER A 34 27.33 12.34 21.31
N GLY A 35 27.41 12.39 19.97
CA GLY A 35 28.62 12.69 19.23
C GLY A 35 29.55 11.50 19.00
N LYS A 36 29.26 10.31 19.53
CA LYS A 36 30.02 9.09 19.34
C LYS A 36 29.29 8.14 18.39
N ILE A 37 30.02 7.58 17.43
CA ILE A 37 29.47 6.66 16.44
C ILE A 37 29.54 5.23 16.99
N TYR A 38 28.44 4.49 16.89
CA TYR A 38 28.32 3.10 17.26
C TYR A 38 27.89 2.29 16.04
N TYR A 39 28.48 1.11 15.85
CA TYR A 39 28.22 0.23 14.73
C TYR A 39 27.40 -0.97 15.17
N TYR A 40 26.43 -1.38 14.32
CA TYR A 40 25.57 -2.52 14.56
C TYR A 40 25.47 -3.38 13.31
N HIS A 41 25.72 -4.68 13.46
CA HIS A 41 25.35 -5.65 12.45
C HIS A 41 23.85 -5.91 12.54
N GLN A 42 23.14 -5.73 11.45
CA GLN A 42 21.70 -5.97 11.37
C GLN A 42 21.42 -7.01 10.29
N TRP A 43 20.65 -8.04 10.66
CA TRP A 43 20.21 -9.07 9.73
C TRP A 43 18.81 -9.53 10.08
N SER A 44 18.16 -10.29 9.18
CA SER A 44 16.87 -10.96 9.45
C SER A 44 17.11 -12.45 9.63
N GLU A 45 16.53 -13.03 10.67
CA GLU A 45 16.58 -14.46 10.94
C GLU A 45 15.18 -14.92 11.41
N ASN A 46 14.60 -15.88 10.71
CA ASN A 46 13.25 -16.37 10.97
C ASN A 46 12.19 -15.25 11.04
N GLY A 47 12.28 -14.27 10.15
CA GLY A 47 11.40 -13.11 10.09
C GLY A 47 11.58 -12.08 11.21
N LYS A 48 12.56 -12.26 12.10
CA LYS A 48 12.89 -11.30 13.16
C LYS A 48 14.14 -10.52 12.80
N LYS A 49 14.08 -9.19 12.91
CA LYS A 49 15.28 -8.35 12.83
C LYS A 49 16.17 -8.64 14.02
N GLN A 50 17.40 -9.04 13.72
CA GLN A 50 18.47 -9.19 14.69
C GLN A 50 19.40 -7.98 14.59
N SER A 51 19.97 -7.58 15.73
CA SER A 51 20.92 -6.49 15.81
C SER A 51 21.98 -6.83 16.84
N LYS A 52 23.25 -6.83 16.44
CA LYS A 52 24.39 -7.04 17.33
C LYS A 52 25.27 -5.80 17.30
N TYR A 53 25.63 -5.26 18.47
CA TYR A 53 26.63 -4.22 18.57
C TYR A 53 28.00 -4.77 18.12
N LEU A 54 28.73 -3.96 17.36
CA LEU A 54 30.09 -4.29 16.88
C LEU A 54 31.09 -3.38 17.57
N ARG A 55 32.17 -3.98 18.03
CA ARG A 55 33.36 -3.22 18.44
C ARG A 55 34.10 -2.75 17.17
N ASP A 56 34.88 -1.70 17.30
CA ASP A 56 35.57 -1.08 16.17
C ASP A 56 36.48 -2.08 15.40
N ASP A 57 37.07 -3.04 16.09
CA ASP A 57 37.89 -4.11 15.52
C ASP A 57 37.08 -5.19 14.75
N GLU A 58 35.78 -5.30 15.01
CA GLU A 58 34.88 -6.25 14.33
C GLU A 58 34.24 -5.66 13.04
N VAL A 59 34.27 -4.32 12.87
CA VAL A 59 33.54 -3.65 11.79
C VAL A 59 34.13 -3.99 10.42
N GLU A 60 35.44 -3.77 10.23
CA GLU A 60 36.09 -3.97 8.93
C GLU A 60 36.09 -5.44 8.48
N PRO A 61 36.41 -6.43 9.35
CA PRO A 61 36.33 -7.85 8.97
C PRO A 61 34.92 -8.27 8.54
N LEU A 62 33.89 -7.83 9.28
CA LEU A 62 32.49 -8.16 8.94
C LEU A 62 32.03 -7.47 7.65
N ALA A 63 32.43 -6.20 7.45
CA ALA A 63 32.12 -5.48 6.21
C ALA A 63 32.67 -6.22 4.98
N LYS A 64 33.91 -6.70 5.04
CA LYS A 64 34.54 -7.49 3.95
C LYS A 64 33.74 -8.76 3.63
N LEU A 65 33.28 -9.48 4.65
CA LEU A 65 32.48 -10.71 4.45
C LEU A 65 31.08 -10.41 3.87
N ILE A 66 30.46 -9.31 4.28
CA ILE A 66 29.18 -8.86 3.73
C ILE A 66 29.34 -8.43 2.26
N ASP A 67 30.42 -7.72 1.93
CA ASP A 67 30.71 -7.29 0.56
C ASP A 67 31.11 -8.47 -0.34
N GLU A 68 31.85 -9.45 0.21
CA GLU A 68 32.09 -10.71 -0.48
C GLU A 68 30.79 -11.44 -0.80
N ARG A 69 29.86 -11.52 0.17
CA ARG A 69 28.54 -12.08 -0.07
C ARG A 69 27.81 -11.38 -1.20
N LYS A 70 27.79 -10.04 -1.20
CA LYS A 70 27.17 -9.25 -2.27
C LYS A 70 27.81 -9.49 -3.63
N SER A 71 29.15 -9.59 -3.69
CA SER A 71 29.88 -9.89 -4.91
C SER A 71 29.50 -11.25 -5.47
N LEU A 72 29.46 -12.29 -4.62
CA LEU A 72 29.06 -13.64 -5.03
C LEU A 72 27.58 -13.71 -5.43
N GLN A 73 26.70 -12.94 -4.79
CA GLN A 73 25.30 -12.82 -5.19
C GLN A 73 25.17 -12.17 -6.58
N ASN A 74 25.96 -11.15 -6.88
CA ASN A 74 25.99 -10.54 -8.21
C ASN A 74 26.52 -11.52 -9.25
N GLU A 75 27.63 -12.25 -8.95
CA GLU A 75 28.15 -13.29 -9.85
C GLU A 75 27.14 -14.41 -10.11
N LEU A 76 26.42 -14.85 -9.08
CA LEU A 76 25.34 -15.84 -9.21
C LEU A 76 24.20 -15.32 -10.09
N ARG A 77 23.82 -14.05 -9.92
CA ARG A 77 22.82 -13.38 -10.75
C ARG A 77 23.27 -13.31 -12.21
N ASP A 78 24.51 -12.89 -12.44
CA ASP A 78 25.06 -12.75 -13.79
C ASP A 78 25.22 -14.12 -14.49
N LEU A 79 25.58 -15.16 -13.74
CA LEU A 79 25.60 -16.54 -14.25
C LEU A 79 24.21 -17.07 -14.58
N ARG A 80 23.21 -16.77 -13.75
CA ARG A 80 21.80 -17.11 -14.02
C ARG A 80 21.27 -16.34 -15.22
N ALA A 81 21.61 -15.06 -15.33
CA ALA A 81 21.29 -14.25 -16.49
C ALA A 81 21.98 -14.79 -17.77
N ALA A 82 23.26 -15.17 -17.69
CA ALA A 82 23.99 -15.79 -18.80
C ALA A 82 23.43 -17.17 -19.18
N SER A 83 22.92 -17.94 -18.22
CA SER A 83 22.18 -19.20 -18.46
C SER A 83 20.89 -18.99 -19.22
N ALA A 84 20.15 -17.96 -18.83
CA ALA A 84 18.96 -17.53 -19.56
C ALA A 84 19.30 -16.98 -20.95
N GLN A 85 20.50 -16.40 -21.13
CA GLN A 85 21.03 -15.83 -22.38
C GLN A 85 21.73 -16.86 -23.29
N GLY A 86 22.12 -18.03 -22.79
CA GLY A 86 22.84 -19.07 -23.55
C GLY A 86 22.12 -19.58 -24.81
N ASN A 87 20.85 -19.23 -24.99
CA ASN A 87 20.06 -19.45 -26.19
C ASN A 87 19.56 -18.16 -26.87
N ARG A 88 20.03 -16.97 -26.45
CA ARG A 88 19.55 -15.69 -26.99
C ARG A 88 20.66 -14.92 -27.68
N ARG A 89 20.47 -14.55 -28.95
CA ARG A 89 21.27 -13.54 -29.63
C ARG A 89 21.12 -12.21 -28.90
N ARG A 90 22.21 -11.51 -28.63
CA ARG A 90 22.32 -10.30 -27.78
C ARG A 90 21.47 -9.08 -28.16
N ASP A 91 20.66 -9.15 -29.22
CA ASP A 91 19.94 -8.00 -29.79
C ASP A 91 18.41 -8.15 -29.86
N GLU A 92 17.80 -9.21 -29.33
CA GLU A 92 16.34 -9.32 -29.26
C GLU A 92 15.87 -9.16 -27.80
N VAL A 93 15.41 -7.96 -27.48
CA VAL A 93 14.59 -7.72 -26.29
C VAL A 93 13.29 -8.53 -26.48
N ILE A 94 13.05 -9.50 -25.58
CA ILE A 94 11.83 -10.30 -25.65
C ILE A 94 10.71 -9.52 -24.99
N TYR A 95 9.67 -9.26 -25.77
CA TYR A 95 8.45 -8.65 -25.28
C TYR A 95 7.40 -9.74 -25.06
N LEU A 96 6.75 -9.67 -23.90
CA LEU A 96 5.59 -10.50 -23.59
C LEU A 96 4.36 -9.82 -24.20
N LYS A 97 3.81 -10.40 -25.27
CA LYS A 97 2.58 -9.92 -25.87
C LYS A 97 1.38 -10.35 -25.03
N CYS A 98 0.55 -9.38 -24.67
CA CYS A 98 -0.63 -9.59 -23.85
C CYS A 98 -1.80 -8.74 -24.34
N THR A 99 -3.00 -9.18 -24.04
CA THR A 99 -4.19 -8.33 -24.10
C THR A 99 -4.47 -7.82 -22.69
N LEU A 100 -4.51 -6.49 -22.50
CA LEU A 100 -5.12 -5.91 -21.31
C LEU A 100 -6.61 -6.19 -21.34
N MET A 101 -7.11 -6.80 -20.30
CA MET A 101 -8.51 -7.18 -20.15
C MET A 101 -9.14 -6.40 -18.99
N HIS A 102 -10.43 -6.11 -19.11
CA HIS A 102 -11.29 -5.68 -18.01
C HIS A 102 -12.43 -6.69 -17.89
N LYS A 103 -12.42 -7.55 -16.88
CA LYS A 103 -13.20 -8.80 -16.86
C LYS A 103 -12.99 -9.59 -18.17
N ASN A 104 -14.06 -9.83 -18.92
CA ASN A 104 -13.99 -10.53 -20.20
C ASN A 104 -13.86 -9.58 -21.42
N VAL A 105 -13.80 -8.26 -21.18
CA VAL A 105 -13.68 -7.27 -22.28
C VAL A 105 -12.20 -7.06 -22.62
N PRO A 106 -11.78 -7.34 -23.87
CA PRO A 106 -10.45 -6.97 -24.34
C PRO A 106 -10.37 -5.45 -24.49
N VAL A 107 -9.39 -4.83 -23.81
CA VAL A 107 -9.23 -3.37 -23.77
C VAL A 107 -8.17 -2.90 -24.76
N ALA A 108 -6.97 -3.48 -24.69
CA ALA A 108 -5.86 -3.10 -25.57
C ALA A 108 -4.87 -4.25 -25.74
N GLU A 109 -4.21 -4.32 -26.91
CA GLU A 109 -3.00 -5.14 -27.07
C GLU A 109 -1.77 -4.38 -26.60
N ILE A 110 -0.97 -5.04 -25.77
CA ILE A 110 0.21 -4.44 -25.14
C ILE A 110 1.41 -5.39 -25.24
N GLU A 111 2.59 -4.80 -25.31
CA GLU A 111 3.85 -5.52 -25.18
C GLU A 111 4.51 -5.11 -23.86
N LEU A 112 4.79 -6.08 -23.01
CA LEU A 112 5.51 -5.91 -21.74
C LEU A 112 6.97 -6.31 -21.92
N ASP A 113 7.87 -5.54 -21.34
CA ASP A 113 9.27 -5.91 -21.19
C ASP A 113 9.38 -7.06 -20.18
N ASP A 114 10.03 -8.16 -20.55
CA ASP A 114 10.05 -9.38 -19.76
C ASP A 114 10.99 -9.32 -18.52
N GLU A 115 11.86 -8.29 -18.45
CA GLU A 115 12.76 -8.08 -17.30
C GLU A 115 12.22 -7.04 -16.31
N SER A 116 11.68 -5.94 -16.83
CA SER A 116 11.20 -4.83 -16.01
C SER A 116 9.71 -4.90 -15.67
N GLY A 117 8.92 -5.61 -16.50
CA GLY A 117 7.47 -5.64 -16.39
C GLY A 117 6.76 -4.36 -16.87
N PHE A 118 7.47 -3.44 -17.56
CA PHE A 118 6.89 -2.20 -18.09
C PHE A 118 6.17 -2.41 -19.41
N ILE A 119 5.08 -1.66 -19.63
CA ILE A 119 4.42 -1.58 -20.92
C ILE A 119 5.28 -0.74 -21.86
N GLN A 120 5.87 -1.40 -22.86
CA GLN A 120 6.73 -0.78 -23.86
C GLN A 120 5.96 -0.28 -25.06
N LYS A 121 4.87 -0.98 -25.45
CA LYS A 121 4.10 -0.67 -26.63
C LYS A 121 2.61 -0.96 -26.42
N ILE A 122 1.76 -0.24 -27.16
CA ILE A 122 0.34 -0.49 -27.30
C ILE A 122 0.12 -0.69 -28.82
N ASP A 123 -0.27 -1.90 -29.21
CA ASP A 123 -0.44 -2.25 -30.62
C ASP A 123 -1.84 -1.94 -31.13
N ALA A 124 -2.86 -2.17 -30.29
CA ALA A 124 -4.25 -1.90 -30.62
C ALA A 124 -5.06 -1.46 -29.40
N LEU A 125 -6.10 -0.67 -29.63
CA LEU A 125 -7.09 -0.27 -28.64
C LEU A 125 -8.48 -0.75 -29.08
N TYR A 126 -9.09 -1.63 -28.29
CA TYR A 126 -10.37 -2.26 -28.62
C TYR A 126 -11.55 -1.59 -27.90
N ALA A 127 -11.41 -1.33 -26.60
CA ALA A 127 -12.47 -0.81 -25.75
C ALA A 127 -12.03 0.45 -24.97
N PRO A 128 -12.02 1.65 -25.59
CA PRO A 128 -11.57 2.89 -24.95
C PRO A 128 -12.28 3.23 -23.65
N ARG A 129 -13.57 2.89 -23.52
CA ARG A 129 -14.36 3.16 -22.30
C ARG A 129 -13.91 2.31 -21.11
N HIS A 130 -13.27 1.18 -21.35
CA HIS A 130 -12.75 0.27 -20.34
C HIS A 130 -11.28 0.54 -20.00
N LEU A 131 -10.66 1.61 -20.52
CA LEU A 131 -9.36 2.04 -20.04
C LEU A 131 -9.46 2.49 -18.58
N PRO A 132 -8.40 2.28 -17.78
CA PRO A 132 -8.35 2.79 -16.43
C PRO A 132 -8.54 4.30 -16.37
N ILE A 133 -9.21 4.79 -15.33
CA ILE A 133 -9.40 6.23 -15.12
C ILE A 133 -8.04 6.93 -15.06
N GLY A 134 -7.93 8.08 -15.72
CA GLY A 134 -6.69 8.84 -15.84
C GLY A 134 -5.78 8.43 -16.99
N VAL A 135 -6.17 7.43 -17.81
CA VAL A 135 -5.47 7.07 -19.05
C VAL A 135 -6.15 7.74 -20.25
N PRO A 136 -5.60 8.83 -20.80
CA PRO A 136 -6.26 9.57 -21.87
C PRO A 136 -6.13 8.87 -23.24
N VAL A 137 -7.16 9.07 -24.05
CA VAL A 137 -7.14 8.73 -25.48
C VAL A 137 -7.13 10.04 -26.30
N ARG A 138 -6.14 10.20 -27.16
CA ARG A 138 -6.02 11.35 -28.06
C ARG A 138 -5.91 10.87 -29.51
N GLN A 139 -6.81 11.35 -30.36
CA GLN A 139 -6.85 10.95 -31.79
C GLN A 139 -6.86 9.42 -32.02
N GLY A 140 -7.58 8.69 -31.15
CA GLY A 140 -7.65 7.23 -31.21
C GLY A 140 -6.44 6.49 -30.66
N LEU A 141 -5.43 7.20 -30.13
CA LEU A 141 -4.23 6.61 -29.52
C LEU A 141 -4.28 6.75 -28.01
N THR A 142 -3.95 5.67 -27.30
CA THR A 142 -3.83 5.63 -25.85
C THR A 142 -2.47 6.18 -25.43
N ASP A 143 -2.44 7.01 -24.38
CA ASP A 143 -1.19 7.45 -23.79
C ASP A 143 -0.47 6.27 -23.10
N ARG A 144 0.60 5.79 -23.76
CA ARG A 144 1.39 4.65 -23.27
C ARG A 144 1.99 4.92 -21.88
N LYS A 145 2.47 6.16 -21.65
CA LYS A 145 3.07 6.50 -20.36
C LYS A 145 2.04 6.43 -19.26
N ALA A 146 0.87 7.04 -19.44
CA ALA A 146 -0.22 7.00 -18.46
C ALA A 146 -0.70 5.57 -18.19
N LEU A 147 -0.80 4.73 -19.23
CA LEU A 147 -1.16 3.32 -19.04
C LEU A 147 -0.06 2.55 -18.29
N ASN A 148 1.21 2.80 -18.59
CA ASN A 148 2.32 2.17 -17.90
C ASN A 148 2.42 2.63 -16.43
N ASP A 149 2.21 3.90 -16.15
CA ASP A 149 2.18 4.44 -14.78
C ASP A 149 1.06 3.77 -13.98
N TRP A 150 -0.15 3.67 -14.55
CA TRP A 150 -1.26 2.93 -13.92
C TRP A 150 -0.91 1.46 -13.67
N TRP A 151 -0.31 0.78 -14.65
CA TRP A 151 0.09 -0.63 -14.53
C TRP A 151 1.11 -0.83 -13.41
N THR A 152 2.16 -0.01 -13.37
CA THR A 152 3.25 -0.16 -12.41
C THR A 152 2.87 0.23 -10.99
N GLU A 153 1.95 1.18 -10.81
CA GLU A 153 1.41 1.56 -9.50
C GLU A 153 0.60 0.44 -8.83
N ARG A 154 0.14 -0.56 -9.58
CA ARG A 154 -0.53 -1.76 -9.04
C ARG A 154 0.43 -2.72 -8.35
N SER A 155 1.74 -2.56 -8.53
CA SER A 155 2.74 -3.42 -7.88
C SER A 155 2.93 -3.03 -6.41
N ILE A 156 3.35 -4.00 -5.59
CA ILE A 156 3.70 -3.75 -4.18
C ILE A 156 4.74 -2.63 -4.11
N PRO A 157 4.60 -1.65 -3.19
CA PRO A 157 5.63 -0.65 -2.95
C PRO A 157 6.96 -1.30 -2.54
N ALA A 158 8.05 -0.95 -3.21
CA ALA A 158 9.39 -1.47 -2.88
C ALA A 158 9.86 -1.09 -1.47
N SER A 159 9.28 -0.02 -0.89
CA SER A 159 9.52 0.46 0.47
C SER A 159 8.82 -0.36 1.56
N ARG A 160 7.86 -1.23 1.21
CA ARG A 160 7.15 -2.06 2.19
C ARG A 160 8.13 -2.93 2.97
N SER A 161 7.93 -2.98 4.29
CA SER A 161 8.74 -3.81 5.18
C SER A 161 8.69 -5.29 4.79
N GLY A 162 9.87 -5.91 4.56
CA GLY A 162 10.02 -7.32 4.22
C GLY A 162 9.97 -7.64 2.72
N VAL A 163 9.66 -6.67 1.85
CA VAL A 163 9.59 -6.90 0.39
C VAL A 163 10.94 -7.29 -0.19
N ARG A 164 12.01 -6.65 0.25
CA ARG A 164 13.34 -6.94 -0.27
C ARG A 164 13.76 -8.39 0.00
N GLU A 165 13.59 -8.84 1.24
CA GLU A 165 13.87 -10.22 1.64
C GLU A 165 12.95 -11.21 0.92
N ALA A 166 11.69 -10.82 0.69
CA ALA A 166 10.75 -11.63 -0.08
C ALA A 166 11.19 -11.76 -1.55
N LEU A 167 11.60 -10.69 -2.21
CA LEU A 167 12.09 -10.73 -3.58
C LEU A 167 13.34 -11.61 -3.71
N GLU A 168 14.27 -11.55 -2.74
CA GLU A 168 15.43 -12.44 -2.70
C GLU A 168 15.01 -13.91 -2.57
N THR A 169 14.03 -14.21 -1.70
CA THR A 169 13.48 -15.57 -1.51
C THR A 169 12.76 -16.08 -2.77
N LEU A 170 12.05 -15.19 -3.45
CA LEU A 170 11.27 -15.48 -4.67
C LEU A 170 12.14 -15.53 -5.93
N GLU A 171 13.42 -15.17 -5.83
CA GLU A 171 14.36 -15.03 -6.97
C GLU A 171 13.81 -14.06 -8.05
N ILE A 172 13.17 -12.97 -7.63
CA ILE A 172 12.57 -11.96 -8.48
C ILE A 172 13.35 -10.64 -8.34
N THR A 173 13.59 -9.96 -9.46
CA THR A 173 14.41 -8.76 -9.52
C THR A 173 13.72 -7.51 -8.99
N ASN A 174 12.40 -7.42 -9.16
CA ASN A 174 11.60 -6.25 -8.78
C ASN A 174 10.12 -6.59 -8.55
N THR A 175 9.39 -5.71 -7.86
CA THR A 175 7.98 -5.94 -7.49
C THR A 175 7.02 -5.98 -8.70
N LYS A 176 7.39 -5.35 -9.82
CA LYS A 176 6.56 -5.35 -11.04
C LYS A 176 6.53 -6.74 -11.68
N MET A 177 7.58 -7.53 -11.50
CA MET A 177 7.57 -8.93 -11.95
C MET A 177 6.62 -9.81 -11.14
N LEU A 178 6.33 -9.46 -9.88
CA LEU A 178 5.25 -10.10 -9.12
C LEU A 178 3.89 -9.83 -9.77
N LEU A 179 3.66 -8.56 -10.15
CA LEU A 179 2.46 -8.15 -10.86
C LEU A 179 2.27 -8.91 -12.18
N VAL A 180 3.32 -9.05 -12.99
CA VAL A 180 3.27 -9.83 -14.24
C VAL A 180 2.96 -11.30 -13.98
N ARG A 181 3.59 -11.91 -12.96
CA ARG A 181 3.41 -13.33 -12.63
C ARG A 181 2.01 -13.69 -12.13
N CYS A 182 1.28 -12.74 -11.52
CA CYS A 182 -0.12 -12.92 -11.16
C CYS A 182 -1.08 -12.38 -12.23
N TRP A 183 -0.59 -12.12 -13.44
CA TRP A 183 -1.36 -11.54 -14.57
C TRP A 183 -2.03 -10.21 -14.25
N GLY A 184 -1.50 -9.46 -13.28
CA GLY A 184 -2.09 -8.21 -12.81
C GLY A 184 -3.38 -8.35 -12.02
N LEU A 185 -3.79 -9.55 -11.64
CA LEU A 185 -5.00 -9.79 -10.86
C LEU A 185 -4.93 -9.10 -9.49
N SER A 186 -6.06 -8.53 -9.07
CA SER A 186 -6.24 -7.81 -7.82
C SER A 186 -7.58 -8.13 -7.18
N LEU A 187 -7.73 -7.79 -5.90
CA LEU A 187 -9.03 -7.72 -5.21
C LEU A 187 -9.58 -6.29 -5.13
N SER A 188 -8.89 -5.31 -5.76
CA SER A 188 -9.35 -3.92 -5.77
C SER A 188 -10.07 -3.52 -7.06
N ASP A 189 -9.83 -4.25 -8.16
CA ASP A 189 -10.39 -3.98 -9.48
C ASP A 189 -10.45 -5.25 -10.36
N GLN A 190 -11.00 -5.12 -11.55
CA GLN A 190 -11.31 -6.22 -12.45
C GLN A 190 -10.36 -6.30 -13.66
N TYR A 191 -9.19 -5.62 -13.61
CA TYR A 191 -8.20 -5.61 -14.69
C TYR A 191 -7.19 -6.75 -14.56
N TRP A 192 -6.81 -7.30 -15.71
CA TRP A 192 -5.77 -8.32 -15.82
C TRP A 192 -5.15 -8.36 -17.22
N ILE A 193 -4.04 -9.06 -17.37
CA ILE A 193 -3.41 -9.27 -18.67
C ILE A 193 -3.58 -10.74 -19.08
N ARG A 194 -4.00 -10.94 -20.32
CA ARG A 194 -4.09 -12.26 -20.95
C ARG A 194 -2.92 -12.44 -21.91
N PRO A 195 -1.96 -13.34 -21.60
CA PRO A 195 -0.84 -13.64 -22.49
C PRO A 195 -1.31 -14.13 -23.87
N GLU A 196 -0.57 -13.82 -24.91
CA GLU A 196 -0.85 -14.30 -26.27
C GLU A 196 -0.94 -15.83 -26.29
N GLY A 197 -1.95 -16.36 -26.97
CA GLY A 197 -2.22 -17.81 -27.03
C GLY A 197 -2.89 -18.41 -25.79
N SER A 198 -3.19 -17.60 -24.76
CA SER A 198 -3.97 -18.05 -23.60
C SER A 198 -5.47 -17.96 -23.87
N GLU A 199 -6.20 -19.05 -23.61
CA GLU A 199 -7.66 -19.11 -23.72
C GLU A 199 -8.38 -18.86 -22.39
N ARG A 200 -7.64 -18.50 -21.34
CA ARG A 200 -8.21 -18.27 -20.01
C ARG A 200 -9.23 -17.13 -20.01
N THR A 201 -10.28 -17.34 -19.23
CA THR A 201 -11.37 -16.38 -19.03
C THR A 201 -11.33 -15.77 -17.64
N TRP A 202 -11.97 -14.63 -17.46
CA TRP A 202 -12.09 -13.97 -16.16
C TRP A 202 -12.65 -14.89 -15.07
N ASN A 203 -13.70 -15.65 -15.42
CA ASN A 203 -14.37 -16.52 -14.45
C ASN A 203 -13.48 -17.64 -13.89
N GLU A 204 -12.46 -18.04 -14.64
CA GLU A 204 -11.53 -19.11 -14.23
C GLU A 204 -10.40 -18.62 -13.33
N ILE A 205 -10.09 -17.29 -13.35
CA ILE A 205 -8.84 -16.80 -12.76
C ILE A 205 -9.01 -15.70 -11.72
N ASN A 206 -10.18 -15.02 -11.68
CA ASN A 206 -10.39 -13.91 -10.74
C ASN A 206 -10.30 -14.38 -9.28
N PHE A 207 -9.87 -13.48 -8.40
CA PHE A 207 -9.73 -13.78 -6.96
C PHE A 207 -11.03 -13.60 -6.17
N PHE A 208 -12.08 -13.07 -6.78
CA PHE A 208 -13.37 -12.86 -6.12
C PHE A 208 -14.13 -14.18 -5.94
N ASN A 209 -14.09 -15.03 -6.96
CA ASN A 209 -14.86 -16.29 -6.99
C ASN A 209 -13.98 -17.54 -6.89
N ASN A 210 -12.68 -17.41 -7.12
CA ASN A 210 -11.75 -18.53 -7.06
C ASN A 210 -10.82 -18.40 -5.84
N ASP A 211 -10.37 -19.53 -5.34
CA ASP A 211 -9.35 -19.59 -4.30
C ASP A 211 -8.02 -19.04 -4.83
N PHE A 212 -7.26 -18.43 -3.95
CA PHE A 212 -5.93 -17.93 -4.25
C PHE A 212 -4.88 -18.49 -3.28
N SER A 213 -3.62 -18.43 -3.67
CA SER A 213 -2.51 -18.90 -2.84
C SER A 213 -2.15 -17.89 -1.76
N GLU A 214 -1.90 -18.37 -0.55
CA GLU A 214 -1.32 -17.59 0.55
C GLU A 214 0.23 -17.57 0.52
N ASP A 215 0.87 -18.27 -0.43
CA ASP A 215 2.33 -18.44 -0.46
C ASP A 215 3.09 -17.12 -0.48
N ILE A 216 2.67 -16.19 -1.32
CA ILE A 216 3.31 -14.87 -1.43
C ILE A 216 3.09 -14.05 -0.16
N GLY A 217 1.87 -14.07 0.39
CA GLY A 217 1.56 -13.43 1.67
C GLY A 217 2.43 -13.98 2.81
N ASP A 218 2.59 -15.29 2.88
CA ASP A 218 3.44 -15.93 3.88
C ASP A 218 4.92 -15.51 3.75
N VAL A 219 5.46 -15.44 2.52
CA VAL A 219 6.84 -14.98 2.28
C VAL A 219 6.99 -13.49 2.64
N LEU A 220 6.02 -12.64 2.28
CA LEU A 220 6.00 -11.23 2.68
C LEU A 220 5.92 -11.03 4.20
N PHE A 221 5.33 -12.00 4.92
CA PHE A 221 5.31 -12.05 6.38
C PHE A 221 6.57 -12.66 7.00
N GLY A 222 7.51 -13.16 6.19
CA GLY A 222 8.79 -13.69 6.62
C GLY A 222 8.82 -15.20 6.83
N ALA A 223 7.93 -15.94 6.18
CA ALA A 223 8.05 -17.40 6.12
C ALA A 223 9.17 -17.83 5.18
N ASP A 224 9.92 -18.84 5.59
CA ASP A 224 10.97 -19.43 4.75
C ASP A 224 10.34 -20.53 3.87
N LYS A 225 10.08 -20.18 2.59
CA LYS A 225 9.54 -21.09 1.58
C LYS A 225 10.49 -21.18 0.38
N LYS A 226 10.57 -22.34 -0.26
CA LYS A 226 11.41 -22.54 -1.44
C LYS A 226 10.74 -21.94 -2.68
N ALA A 227 11.45 -21.11 -3.43
CA ALA A 227 10.95 -20.42 -4.62
C ALA A 227 10.29 -21.34 -5.67
N ASN A 228 10.83 -22.55 -5.83
CA ASN A 228 10.36 -23.52 -6.85
C ASN A 228 8.99 -24.16 -6.55
N ALA A 229 8.46 -23.99 -5.33
CA ALA A 229 7.20 -24.58 -4.88
C ALA A 229 6.08 -23.54 -4.69
N LEU A 230 6.32 -22.27 -5.02
CA LEU A 230 5.41 -21.17 -4.74
C LEU A 230 4.39 -20.98 -5.87
N ASN A 231 3.13 -20.79 -5.45
CA ASN A 231 2.07 -20.37 -6.36
C ASN A 231 1.91 -18.84 -6.32
N PHE A 232 2.13 -18.19 -7.47
CA PHE A 232 2.03 -16.72 -7.62
C PHE A 232 0.60 -16.22 -7.82
N ALA A 233 -0.40 -17.10 -7.93
CA ALA A 233 -1.81 -16.71 -7.99
C ALA A 233 -2.27 -16.20 -6.62
N SER A 234 -1.89 -14.97 -6.27
CA SER A 234 -2.14 -14.33 -4.97
C SER A 234 -2.42 -12.85 -5.14
N PRO A 235 -3.48 -12.30 -4.50
CA PRO A 235 -3.76 -10.87 -4.50
C PRO A 235 -2.71 -10.07 -3.71
N ASP A 236 -1.84 -10.73 -2.93
CA ASP A 236 -0.75 -10.08 -2.23
C ASP A 236 0.26 -9.44 -3.18
N ASN A 237 0.33 -9.89 -4.43
CA ASN A 237 1.20 -9.31 -5.48
C ASN A 237 0.80 -7.88 -5.89
N THR A 238 -0.42 -7.45 -5.58
CA THR A 238 -1.01 -6.17 -6.01
C THR A 238 -1.50 -5.32 -4.83
N SER A 239 -1.20 -5.70 -3.60
CA SER A 239 -1.66 -4.98 -2.42
C SER A 239 -0.82 -3.70 -2.19
N ASP A 240 -1.44 -2.53 -2.03
CA ASP A 240 -0.77 -1.24 -1.77
C ASP A 240 -0.41 -1.03 -0.28
N GLY A 241 0.42 -0.02 0.03
CA GLY A 241 0.77 0.46 1.37
C GLY A 241 2.00 -0.20 2.00
N ASN A 242 2.55 0.46 3.02
CA ASN A 242 3.86 0.15 3.62
C ASN A 242 3.82 -0.84 4.79
N LEU A 243 2.69 -1.01 5.46
CA LEU A 243 2.55 -1.95 6.57
C LEU A 243 2.55 -3.39 6.06
N LYS A 244 2.98 -4.32 6.91
CA LYS A 244 2.79 -5.75 6.64
C LYS A 244 1.32 -6.06 6.52
N LYS A 245 0.91 -6.57 5.38
CA LYS A 245 -0.47 -6.99 5.11
C LYS A 245 -0.49 -8.19 4.19
N ARG A 246 -1.55 -8.98 4.27
CA ARG A 246 -1.82 -10.09 3.38
C ARG A 246 -3.30 -10.39 3.27
N TRP A 247 -3.68 -10.94 2.15
CA TRP A 247 -5.01 -11.45 1.91
C TRP A 247 -5.15 -12.90 2.40
N LYS A 248 -6.32 -13.22 2.93
CA LYS A 248 -6.70 -14.55 3.37
C LYS A 248 -8.16 -14.84 3.05
N ILE A 249 -8.47 -16.12 2.88
CA ILE A 249 -9.86 -16.57 2.90
C ILE A 249 -10.14 -17.08 4.32
N ILE A 250 -11.03 -16.38 5.02
CA ILE A 250 -11.46 -16.69 6.39
C ILE A 250 -12.96 -16.91 6.35
N ASP A 251 -13.41 -18.11 6.72
CA ASP A 251 -14.84 -18.51 6.69
C ASP A 251 -15.52 -18.23 5.34
N GLY A 252 -14.78 -18.46 4.25
CA GLY A 252 -15.23 -18.22 2.87
C GLY A 252 -15.19 -16.77 2.41
N LYS A 253 -14.82 -15.82 3.27
CA LYS A 253 -14.71 -14.39 2.98
C LYS A 253 -13.29 -13.99 2.66
N ARG A 254 -13.11 -13.07 1.70
CA ARG A 254 -11.82 -12.46 1.38
C ARG A 254 -11.53 -11.39 2.41
N CYS A 255 -10.48 -11.61 3.21
CA CYS A 255 -10.14 -10.74 4.32
C CYS A 255 -8.72 -10.21 4.19
N LEU A 256 -8.54 -8.92 4.44
CA LEU A 256 -7.22 -8.29 4.54
C LEU A 256 -6.76 -8.29 6.00
N VAL A 257 -5.61 -8.89 6.25
CA VAL A 257 -4.95 -8.94 7.56
C VAL A 257 -3.81 -7.93 7.57
N LYS A 258 -3.87 -6.91 8.44
CA LYS A 258 -2.89 -5.84 8.57
C LYS A 258 -2.18 -5.90 9.92
N GLY A 259 -0.86 -5.75 9.94
CA GLY A 259 -0.06 -5.61 11.15
C GLY A 259 0.23 -4.14 11.47
N GLY A 260 0.76 -3.91 12.69
CA GLY A 260 1.24 -2.60 13.12
C GLY A 260 2.77 -2.47 13.04
N SER A 261 3.26 -1.22 13.04
CA SER A 261 4.68 -0.89 13.08
C SER A 261 5.21 -0.81 14.52
N ASN A 262 6.50 -1.14 14.69
CA ASN A 262 7.17 -0.95 15.98
C ASN A 262 7.36 0.55 16.29
N PRO A 263 7.43 0.94 17.59
CA PRO A 263 7.47 0.05 18.75
C PRO A 263 6.07 -0.37 19.26
N TYR A 264 5.04 0.42 19.00
CA TYR A 264 3.75 0.30 19.69
C TYR A 264 2.78 -0.67 19.01
N ARG A 265 2.96 -0.97 17.71
CA ARG A 265 2.02 -1.77 16.91
C ARG A 265 0.56 -1.33 17.07
N GLN A 266 0.35 -0.03 17.22
CA GLN A 266 -0.93 0.56 17.61
C GLN A 266 -1.96 0.56 16.47
N GLN A 267 -1.53 0.54 15.19
CA GLN A 267 -2.42 0.70 14.04
C GLN A 267 -3.60 -0.29 14.02
N PRO A 268 -3.46 -1.59 14.35
CA PRO A 268 -4.61 -2.50 14.42
C PRO A 268 -5.69 -2.08 15.41
N PHE A 269 -5.30 -1.55 16.56
CA PHE A 269 -6.25 -1.02 17.56
C PHE A 269 -6.91 0.25 17.07
N ASN A 270 -6.17 1.13 16.39
CA ASN A 270 -6.68 2.37 15.83
C ASN A 270 -7.74 2.12 14.75
N GLU A 271 -7.58 1.08 13.92
CA GLU A 271 -8.60 0.69 12.93
C GLU A 271 -9.93 0.35 13.63
N VAL A 272 -9.87 -0.40 14.73
CA VAL A 272 -11.07 -0.76 15.49
C VAL A 272 -11.69 0.46 16.17
N ILE A 273 -10.87 1.30 16.85
CA ILE A 273 -11.37 2.52 17.50
C ILE A 273 -12.00 3.47 16.47
N ALA A 274 -11.35 3.64 15.31
CA ALA A 274 -11.89 4.48 14.24
C ALA A 274 -13.21 3.92 13.68
N GLY A 275 -13.32 2.59 13.50
CA GLY A 275 -14.54 1.91 13.10
C GLY A 275 -15.68 2.18 14.08
N GLU A 276 -15.44 2.00 15.38
CA GLU A 276 -16.40 2.25 16.44
C GLU A 276 -16.84 3.74 16.53
N VAL A 277 -15.93 4.68 16.29
CA VAL A 277 -16.26 6.11 16.20
C VAL A 277 -17.16 6.36 14.98
N MET A 278 -16.85 5.78 13.83
CA MET A 278 -17.64 5.91 12.60
C MET A 278 -19.03 5.31 12.75
N GLU A 279 -19.16 4.14 13.39
CA GLU A 279 -20.45 3.50 13.67
C GLU A 279 -21.35 4.41 14.50
N ARG A 280 -20.83 4.97 15.60
CA ARG A 280 -21.58 5.92 16.46
C ARG A 280 -22.02 7.15 15.70
N LEU A 281 -21.20 7.65 14.80
CA LEU A 281 -21.49 8.84 13.97
C LEU A 281 -22.34 8.53 12.73
N GLY A 282 -22.58 7.25 12.42
CA GLY A 282 -23.31 6.83 11.22
C GLY A 282 -22.54 7.13 9.92
N ILE A 283 -21.21 7.03 9.95
CA ILE A 283 -20.33 7.20 8.79
C ILE A 283 -20.10 5.84 8.13
N PRO A 284 -20.39 5.65 6.82
CA PRO A 284 -20.09 4.42 6.13
C PRO A 284 -18.60 4.08 6.20
N HIS A 285 -18.26 2.91 6.71
CA HIS A 285 -16.88 2.48 6.95
C HIS A 285 -16.74 0.96 6.84
N ILE A 286 -15.52 0.50 6.87
CA ILE A 286 -15.17 -0.93 6.92
C ILE A 286 -15.04 -1.36 8.38
N GLU A 287 -15.67 -2.47 8.71
CA GLU A 287 -15.53 -3.08 10.03
C GLU A 287 -14.17 -3.76 10.17
N TYR A 288 -13.51 -3.51 11.31
CA TYR A 288 -12.24 -4.14 11.66
C TYR A 288 -12.38 -4.93 12.96
N THR A 289 -11.80 -6.13 12.97
CA THR A 289 -11.66 -6.94 14.18
C THR A 289 -10.19 -7.11 14.55
N LEU A 290 -9.91 -7.23 15.87
CA LEU A 290 -8.56 -7.54 16.35
C LEU A 290 -8.32 -9.05 16.31
N ALA A 291 -7.13 -9.44 15.88
CA ALA A 291 -6.64 -10.80 15.94
C ALA A 291 -5.18 -10.82 16.43
N TRP A 292 -4.78 -11.95 17.00
CA TRP A 292 -3.45 -12.14 17.54
C TRP A 292 -2.74 -13.28 16.82
N ASN A 293 -1.48 -13.07 16.46
CA ASN A 293 -0.64 -14.11 15.90
C ASN A 293 0.77 -13.97 16.48
N LYS A 294 1.24 -15.02 17.16
CA LYS A 294 2.56 -15.06 17.81
C LYS A 294 2.81 -13.86 18.73
N GLY A 295 1.81 -13.47 19.51
CA GLY A 295 1.87 -12.35 20.44
C GLY A 295 1.87 -10.96 19.78
N ALA A 296 1.56 -10.85 18.50
CA ALA A 296 1.46 -9.58 17.80
C ALA A 296 -0.01 -9.26 17.42
N PRO A 297 -0.47 -8.01 17.56
CA PRO A 297 -1.81 -7.61 17.17
C PRO A 297 -1.89 -7.43 15.64
N TYR A 298 -3.05 -7.79 15.07
CA TYR A 298 -3.44 -7.57 13.69
C TYR A 298 -4.88 -7.06 13.63
N SER A 299 -5.19 -6.24 12.66
CA SER A 299 -6.56 -5.94 12.28
C SER A 299 -6.96 -6.78 11.07
N ILE A 300 -8.20 -7.24 11.07
CA ILE A 300 -8.79 -8.01 9.97
C ILE A 300 -10.03 -7.29 9.51
N CYS A 301 -10.16 -7.09 8.20
CA CYS A 301 -11.38 -6.58 7.58
C CYS A 301 -11.75 -7.44 6.36
N GLU A 302 -13.05 -7.54 6.09
CA GLU A 302 -13.55 -8.15 4.86
C GLU A 302 -13.31 -7.22 3.66
N ASP A 303 -13.11 -7.80 2.48
CA ASP A 303 -13.05 -7.03 1.24
C ASP A 303 -14.42 -6.42 0.94
N PHE A 304 -14.43 -5.13 0.64
CA PHE A 304 -15.65 -4.40 0.28
C PHE A 304 -15.85 -4.30 -1.24
N VAL A 305 -14.90 -4.81 -2.00
CA VAL A 305 -14.99 -4.95 -3.46
C VAL A 305 -15.41 -6.38 -3.78
N ASP A 306 -16.36 -6.54 -4.68
CA ASP A 306 -16.88 -7.83 -5.12
C ASP A 306 -16.67 -8.04 -6.65
N GLU A 307 -17.18 -9.14 -7.19
CA GLU A 307 -17.04 -9.46 -8.61
C GLU A 307 -17.77 -8.49 -9.56
N ASN A 308 -18.62 -7.60 -9.04
CA ASN A 308 -19.39 -6.63 -9.83
C ASN A 308 -18.88 -5.21 -9.67
N THR A 309 -18.03 -4.96 -8.70
CA THR A 309 -17.56 -3.63 -8.33
C THR A 309 -16.04 -3.52 -8.47
N GLU A 310 -15.55 -2.30 -8.54
CA GLU A 310 -14.14 -1.97 -8.50
C GLU A 310 -13.92 -0.66 -7.76
N LEU A 311 -12.81 -0.57 -7.04
CA LEU A 311 -12.37 0.65 -6.37
C LEU A 311 -11.52 1.48 -7.32
N VAL A 312 -11.95 2.72 -7.56
CA VAL A 312 -11.13 3.74 -8.22
C VAL A 312 -10.60 4.69 -7.16
N PRO A 313 -9.29 4.64 -6.84
CA PRO A 313 -8.69 5.51 -5.83
C PRO A 313 -8.85 6.99 -6.18
N ALA A 314 -9.01 7.85 -5.18
CA ALA A 314 -9.14 9.30 -5.37
C ALA A 314 -7.96 9.89 -6.14
N TRP A 315 -6.75 9.32 -6.02
CA TRP A 315 -5.59 9.67 -6.82
C TRP A 315 -5.84 9.61 -8.33
N ARG A 316 -6.54 8.57 -8.81
CA ARG A 316 -6.88 8.41 -10.23
C ARG A 316 -7.89 9.44 -10.69
N ILE A 317 -8.87 9.75 -9.84
CA ILE A 317 -9.86 10.79 -10.08
C ILE A 317 -9.18 12.16 -10.13
N TYR A 318 -8.33 12.47 -9.16
CA TYR A 318 -7.56 13.72 -9.09
C TYR A 318 -6.70 13.95 -10.33
N ASN A 319 -6.05 12.92 -10.84
CA ASN A 319 -5.18 12.97 -12.02
C ASN A 319 -5.92 12.72 -13.35
N SER A 320 -7.24 12.56 -13.34
CA SER A 320 -8.01 12.42 -14.58
C SER A 320 -7.95 13.68 -15.44
N GLN A 321 -7.65 14.82 -14.81
CA GLN A 321 -7.49 16.13 -15.46
C GLN A 321 -6.27 16.87 -14.90
N LYS A 322 -5.76 17.81 -15.70
CA LYS A 322 -4.68 18.70 -15.24
C LYS A 322 -5.25 19.76 -14.29
N LYS A 323 -4.68 19.86 -13.08
CA LYS A 323 -5.06 20.90 -12.11
C LYS A 323 -4.82 22.29 -12.68
N ASN A 324 -5.80 23.18 -12.55
CA ASN A 324 -5.63 24.60 -12.81
C ASN A 324 -4.94 25.27 -11.61
N ASN A 325 -3.90 26.07 -11.85
CA ASN A 325 -3.13 26.76 -10.81
C ASN A 325 -3.97 27.71 -9.94
N SER A 326 -5.14 28.15 -10.40
CA SER A 326 -6.07 28.99 -9.62
C SER A 326 -6.94 28.19 -8.64
N MET A 327 -6.89 26.86 -8.66
CA MET A 327 -7.72 25.98 -7.82
C MET A 327 -6.87 25.33 -6.73
N SER A 328 -7.40 25.24 -5.51
CA SER A 328 -6.82 24.40 -4.46
C SER A 328 -6.94 22.92 -4.82
N ALA A 329 -6.18 22.04 -4.14
CA ALA A 329 -6.27 20.59 -4.33
C ALA A 329 -7.69 20.06 -4.04
N TYR A 330 -8.35 20.57 -3.01
CA TYR A 330 -9.74 20.24 -2.69
C TYR A 330 -10.70 20.61 -3.82
N GLN A 331 -10.67 21.86 -4.28
CA GLN A 331 -11.53 22.33 -5.38
C GLN A 331 -11.29 21.52 -6.67
N HIS A 332 -10.04 21.22 -6.97
CA HIS A 332 -9.71 20.40 -8.13
C HIS A 332 -10.30 18.99 -8.04
N PHE A 333 -10.18 18.34 -6.87
CA PHE A 333 -10.75 17.00 -6.66
C PHE A 333 -12.28 17.01 -6.83
N VAL A 334 -12.97 17.97 -6.19
CA VAL A 334 -14.44 18.14 -6.33
C VAL A 334 -14.80 18.35 -7.81
N LYS A 335 -14.08 19.21 -8.51
CA LYS A 335 -14.29 19.45 -9.94
C LYS A 335 -14.10 18.18 -10.78
N CYS A 336 -13.06 17.40 -10.52
CA CYS A 336 -12.85 16.12 -11.20
C CYS A 336 -14.02 15.14 -10.95
N CYS A 337 -14.55 15.09 -9.72
CA CYS A 337 -15.74 14.29 -9.41
C CYS A 337 -16.97 14.75 -10.21
N GLU A 338 -17.23 16.06 -10.26
CA GLU A 338 -18.33 16.61 -11.03
C GLU A 338 -18.25 16.29 -12.52
N ASP A 339 -17.06 16.50 -13.11
CA ASP A 339 -16.82 16.25 -14.55
C ASP A 339 -16.92 14.75 -14.92
N LEU A 340 -16.63 13.85 -13.97
CA LEU A 340 -16.81 12.41 -14.12
C LEU A 340 -18.24 11.95 -13.80
N GLY A 341 -19.12 12.82 -13.29
CA GLY A 341 -20.48 12.48 -12.87
C GLY A 341 -20.56 11.74 -11.53
N ILE A 342 -19.51 11.83 -10.69
CA ILE A 342 -19.48 11.27 -9.33
C ILE A 342 -20.26 12.20 -8.40
N ARG A 343 -21.27 11.67 -7.74
CA ARG A 343 -22.15 12.42 -6.82
C ARG A 343 -21.62 12.42 -5.40
N ASP A 344 -22.13 13.36 -4.60
CA ASP A 344 -21.93 13.40 -3.14
C ASP A 344 -20.47 13.59 -2.68
N ALA A 345 -19.61 14.18 -3.53
CA ALA A 345 -18.20 14.40 -3.20
C ALA A 345 -18.04 15.28 -1.95
N VAL A 346 -18.73 16.43 -1.88
CA VAL A 346 -18.63 17.35 -0.75
C VAL A 346 -19.15 16.71 0.55
N PRO A 347 -20.38 16.13 0.60
CA PRO A 347 -20.85 15.46 1.81
C PRO A 347 -19.96 14.30 2.29
N PHE A 348 -19.33 13.56 1.37
CA PHE A 348 -18.36 12.52 1.73
C PHE A 348 -17.10 13.13 2.35
N LEU A 349 -16.54 14.16 1.72
CA LEU A 349 -15.33 14.84 2.21
C LEU A 349 -15.56 15.50 3.57
N ASP A 350 -16.73 16.09 3.79
CA ASP A 350 -17.10 16.67 5.10
C ASP A 350 -17.02 15.62 6.22
N ARG A 351 -17.56 14.42 5.97
CA ARG A 351 -17.52 13.31 6.94
C ARG A 351 -16.09 12.80 7.14
N MET A 352 -15.35 12.60 6.06
CA MET A 352 -13.99 12.09 6.10
C MET A 352 -13.06 13.06 6.85
N ILE A 353 -13.12 14.36 6.53
CA ILE A 353 -12.27 15.38 7.15
C ILE A 353 -12.58 15.53 8.64
N ALA A 354 -13.86 15.57 9.02
CA ALA A 354 -14.26 15.66 10.41
C ALA A 354 -13.83 14.41 11.21
N LEU A 355 -13.99 13.21 10.64
CA LEU A 355 -13.49 11.97 11.24
C LEU A 355 -11.96 12.01 11.41
N ASP A 356 -11.23 12.32 10.35
CA ASP A 356 -9.76 12.35 10.38
C ASP A 356 -9.25 13.38 11.40
N TYR A 357 -9.97 14.49 11.59
CA TYR A 357 -9.72 15.43 12.69
C TYR A 357 -9.92 14.75 14.05
N LEU A 358 -11.07 14.10 14.29
CA LEU A 358 -11.40 13.47 15.57
C LEU A 358 -10.35 12.43 16.00
N ILE A 359 -9.97 11.56 15.09
CA ILE A 359 -9.01 10.48 15.34
C ILE A 359 -7.55 10.88 15.10
N ALA A 360 -7.27 12.15 14.73
CA ALA A 360 -5.92 12.62 14.40
C ALA A 360 -5.23 11.73 13.36
N ASN A 361 -5.89 11.45 12.25
CA ASN A 361 -5.35 10.62 11.18
C ASN A 361 -4.30 11.39 10.36
N GLU A 362 -3.08 10.86 10.28
CA GLU A 362 -1.96 11.50 9.58
C GLU A 362 -1.75 11.00 8.15
N ASP A 363 -2.47 9.95 7.72
CA ASP A 363 -2.17 9.29 6.44
C ASP A 363 -3.39 9.11 5.51
N ARG A 364 -4.35 10.02 5.54
CA ARG A 364 -5.46 10.05 4.59
C ARG A 364 -5.02 10.59 3.23
N HIS A 365 -4.05 9.93 2.59
CA HIS A 365 -3.66 10.30 1.24
C HIS A 365 -4.69 9.83 0.18
N LEU A 366 -4.55 10.33 -1.06
CA LEU A 366 -5.53 10.08 -2.12
C LEU A 366 -5.71 8.60 -2.55
N ASN A 367 -4.87 7.67 -2.08
CA ASN A 367 -5.10 6.22 -2.26
C ASN A 367 -5.84 5.59 -1.06
N ASN A 368 -6.02 6.30 0.06
CA ASN A 368 -6.70 5.79 1.24
C ASN A 368 -8.19 6.15 1.28
N PHE A 369 -8.74 6.58 0.16
CA PHE A 369 -10.17 6.69 -0.12
C PHE A 369 -10.40 6.67 -1.64
N GLY A 370 -11.64 6.44 -2.06
CA GLY A 370 -11.96 6.34 -3.48
C GLY A 370 -13.45 6.17 -3.74
N VAL A 371 -13.77 5.84 -4.97
CA VAL A 371 -15.14 5.70 -5.46
C VAL A 371 -15.34 4.31 -6.01
N LEU A 372 -16.46 3.69 -5.71
CA LEU A 372 -16.88 2.41 -6.29
C LEU A 372 -17.51 2.64 -7.66
N ARG A 373 -17.16 1.77 -8.60
CA ARG A 373 -17.69 1.74 -9.95
C ARG A 373 -18.20 0.32 -10.26
N ASN A 374 -19.30 0.20 -10.95
CA ASN A 374 -19.73 -1.08 -11.51
C ASN A 374 -18.76 -1.49 -12.62
N ALA A 375 -18.20 -2.68 -12.53
CA ALA A 375 -17.16 -3.15 -13.45
C ALA A 375 -17.69 -3.49 -14.86
N GLU A 376 -18.99 -3.67 -15.06
CA GLU A 376 -19.58 -3.98 -16.36
C GLU A 376 -20.21 -2.75 -17.02
N THR A 377 -21.06 -2.02 -16.28
CA THR A 377 -21.75 -0.83 -16.81
C THR A 377 -20.87 0.41 -16.79
N LEU A 378 -19.81 0.42 -15.97
CA LEU A 378 -18.92 1.53 -15.70
C LEU A 378 -19.62 2.72 -15.00
N GLU A 379 -20.77 2.49 -14.41
CA GLU A 379 -21.51 3.48 -13.63
C GLU A 379 -20.90 3.68 -12.26
N TRP A 380 -20.84 4.93 -11.81
CA TRP A 380 -20.40 5.26 -10.46
C TRP A 380 -21.46 4.87 -9.44
N LEU A 381 -21.07 4.12 -8.41
CA LEU A 381 -21.96 3.64 -7.34
C LEU A 381 -21.92 4.54 -6.11
N GLY A 382 -20.93 5.42 -5.99
CA GLY A 382 -20.72 6.31 -4.86
C GLY A 382 -19.34 6.14 -4.24
N PHE A 383 -19.05 6.93 -3.21
CA PHE A 383 -17.79 6.79 -2.49
C PHE A 383 -17.72 5.44 -1.77
N ALA A 384 -16.53 4.86 -1.75
CA ALA A 384 -16.27 3.66 -0.96
C ALA A 384 -16.46 3.95 0.54
N PRO A 385 -16.87 2.96 1.36
CA PRO A 385 -16.80 3.07 2.81
C PRO A 385 -15.39 3.53 3.24
N ILE A 386 -15.28 4.31 4.32
CA ILE A 386 -13.98 4.77 4.81
C ILE A 386 -13.16 3.58 5.31
N TYR A 387 -11.91 3.51 4.89
CA TYR A 387 -10.94 2.47 5.24
C TYR A 387 -9.57 3.07 5.56
N ASP A 388 -8.65 2.24 6.08
CA ASP A 388 -7.23 2.57 6.34
C ASP A 388 -7.07 3.78 7.27
N SER A 389 -7.67 3.69 8.47
CA SER A 389 -7.60 4.71 9.53
C SER A 389 -6.57 4.39 10.61
N GLY A 390 -5.74 3.36 10.42
CA GLY A 390 -4.77 2.90 11.43
C GLY A 390 -3.66 3.89 11.77
N SER A 391 -3.26 4.75 10.82
CA SER A 391 -2.23 5.78 11.05
C SER A 391 -2.79 7.02 11.77
N SER A 392 -3.52 6.78 12.86
CA SER A 392 -4.23 7.78 13.66
C SER A 392 -3.82 7.74 15.14
N LEU A 393 -4.43 8.58 15.97
CA LEU A 393 -4.28 8.60 17.43
C LEU A 393 -2.81 8.67 17.90
N GLY A 394 -1.96 9.31 17.10
CA GLY A 394 -0.52 9.45 17.40
C GLY A 394 0.20 8.11 17.49
N TYR A 395 -0.05 7.19 16.55
CA TYR A 395 0.41 5.79 16.54
C TYR A 395 1.93 5.63 16.73
N ASP A 396 2.75 6.58 16.30
CA ASP A 396 4.21 6.59 16.38
C ASP A 396 4.76 7.67 17.35
N LYS A 397 3.89 8.48 17.96
CA LYS A 397 4.26 9.59 18.83
C LYS A 397 4.45 9.14 20.29
N LEU A 398 5.20 9.90 21.06
CA LEU A 398 5.28 9.71 22.51
C LEU A 398 4.04 10.30 23.22
N PRO A 399 3.65 9.80 24.43
CA PRO A 399 2.46 10.29 25.12
C PRO A 399 2.41 11.82 25.30
N HIS A 400 3.54 12.47 25.60
CA HIS A 400 3.59 13.92 25.76
C HIS A 400 3.41 14.70 24.43
N GLN A 401 3.79 14.10 23.29
CA GLN A 401 3.55 14.68 21.96
C GLN A 401 2.07 14.59 21.60
N ILE A 402 1.43 13.44 21.89
CA ILE A 402 -0.02 13.24 21.71
C ILE A 402 -0.80 14.29 22.53
N LEU A 403 -0.45 14.46 23.81
CA LEU A 403 -1.09 15.44 24.70
C LEU A 403 -0.95 16.88 24.21
N LYS A 404 0.18 17.24 23.60
CA LYS A 404 0.44 18.59 23.11
C LYS A 404 0.04 18.80 21.65
N ASN A 405 -0.49 17.79 20.98
CA ASN A 405 -0.79 17.81 19.55
C ASN A 405 0.43 18.21 18.69
N GLN A 406 1.64 17.82 19.13
CA GLN A 406 2.89 18.16 18.46
C GLN A 406 3.22 17.20 17.34
N GLU A 407 3.66 17.73 16.20
CA GLU A 407 4.08 16.94 15.03
C GLU A 407 2.97 16.04 14.45
N ILE A 408 1.70 16.33 14.75
CA ILE A 408 0.57 15.63 14.16
C ILE A 408 0.13 16.41 12.94
N THR A 409 0.34 15.82 11.78
CA THR A 409 -0.02 16.40 10.47
C THR A 409 -1.28 15.76 9.91
N CYS A 410 -1.75 16.20 8.75
CA CYS A 410 -2.85 15.56 8.03
C CYS A 410 -2.62 15.62 6.51
N LYS A 411 -3.45 14.88 5.79
CA LYS A 411 -3.58 14.80 4.34
C LYS A 411 -5.07 14.72 3.99
N PRO A 412 -5.51 14.87 2.72
CA PRO A 412 -4.70 15.10 1.51
C PRO A 412 -4.63 16.57 1.10
N PHE A 413 -5.45 17.46 1.67
CA PHE A 413 -5.65 18.81 1.14
C PHE A 413 -4.90 19.90 1.89
N LYS A 414 -4.55 19.66 3.14
CA LYS A 414 -3.79 20.54 4.02
C LYS A 414 -2.86 19.73 4.91
N ASN A 415 -1.84 20.40 5.46
CA ASN A 415 -0.85 19.77 6.35
C ASN A 415 -1.26 19.82 7.84
N HIS A 416 -2.22 20.69 8.20
CA HIS A 416 -2.70 20.86 9.57
C HIS A 416 -4.19 20.57 9.66
N HIS A 417 -4.59 19.79 10.64
CA HIS A 417 -5.96 19.34 10.83
C HIS A 417 -6.96 20.50 10.94
N GLU A 418 -6.61 21.56 11.68
CA GLU A 418 -7.48 22.74 11.86
C GLU A 418 -7.68 23.48 10.53
N GLU A 419 -6.63 23.55 9.68
CA GLU A 419 -6.72 24.12 8.35
C GLU A 419 -7.56 23.26 7.40
N GLN A 420 -7.42 21.92 7.52
CA GLN A 420 -8.22 21.00 6.72
C GLN A 420 -9.69 21.01 7.14
N LEU A 421 -9.96 21.15 8.44
CA LEU A 421 -11.31 21.23 8.98
C LEU A 421 -12.10 22.44 8.45
N LYS A 422 -11.43 23.54 8.07
CA LYS A 422 -12.06 24.71 7.41
C LYS A 422 -12.63 24.39 6.02
N LEU A 423 -12.30 23.24 5.43
CA LEU A 423 -12.88 22.79 4.16
C LEU A 423 -14.24 22.10 4.33
N VAL A 424 -14.63 21.77 5.54
CA VAL A 424 -15.94 21.17 5.83
C VAL A 424 -17.04 22.20 5.58
N SER A 425 -17.98 21.85 4.71
CA SER A 425 -19.04 22.76 4.30
C SER A 425 -20.22 22.80 5.28
N SER A 426 -20.52 21.70 5.98
CA SER A 426 -21.55 21.60 7.01
C SER A 426 -21.24 20.53 8.05
N PHE A 427 -21.54 20.83 9.31
CA PHE A 427 -21.52 19.91 10.44
C PHE A 427 -22.94 19.45 10.88
N ASP A 428 -24.01 19.75 10.16
CA ASP A 428 -25.39 19.42 10.54
C ASP A 428 -25.62 17.92 10.75
N TRP A 429 -24.87 17.08 10.06
CA TRP A 429 -24.89 15.63 10.18
C TRP A 429 -24.16 15.11 11.43
N LEU A 430 -23.21 15.89 12.01
CA LEU A 430 -22.32 15.46 13.07
C LEU A 430 -23.03 15.50 14.45
N LYS A 431 -23.17 14.34 15.06
CA LYS A 431 -23.84 14.16 16.36
C LYS A 431 -22.80 13.74 17.40
N LEU A 432 -22.04 14.73 17.94
CA LEU A 432 -20.95 14.50 18.88
C LEU A 432 -21.40 13.90 20.22
N ASP A 433 -22.65 14.10 20.63
CA ASP A 433 -23.25 13.48 21.80
C ASP A 433 -23.20 11.94 21.78
N ARG A 434 -23.16 11.35 20.59
CA ARG A 434 -22.98 9.91 20.41
C ARG A 434 -21.57 9.39 20.75
N LEU A 435 -20.64 10.28 21.00
CA LEU A 435 -19.28 9.96 21.43
C LEU A 435 -19.06 10.20 22.93
N SER A 436 -20.14 10.34 23.72
CA SER A 436 -20.06 10.55 25.17
C SER A 436 -19.34 9.43 25.93
N ASP A 437 -19.29 8.20 25.34
CA ASP A 437 -18.61 7.02 25.88
C ASP A 437 -17.22 6.75 25.23
N VAL A 438 -16.65 7.74 24.54
CA VAL A 438 -15.40 7.55 23.79
C VAL A 438 -14.22 7.14 24.68
N ARG A 439 -14.21 7.58 25.93
CA ARG A 439 -13.21 7.19 26.94
C ARG A 439 -13.28 5.70 27.23
N GLU A 440 -14.47 5.19 27.48
CA GLU A 440 -14.75 3.78 27.77
C GLU A 440 -14.42 2.93 26.53
N LEU A 441 -14.82 3.36 25.36
CA LEU A 441 -14.49 2.72 24.09
C LEU A 441 -12.97 2.53 23.92
N ILE A 442 -12.19 3.62 24.04
CA ILE A 442 -10.74 3.59 23.92
C ILE A 442 -10.13 2.64 24.96
N ALA A 443 -10.60 2.71 26.21
CA ALA A 443 -10.11 1.85 27.28
C ALA A 443 -10.43 0.37 27.02
N GLU A 444 -11.61 0.04 26.52
CA GLU A 444 -12.04 -1.31 26.18
C GLU A 444 -11.15 -1.92 25.09
N VAL A 445 -10.96 -1.22 23.98
CA VAL A 445 -10.12 -1.72 22.86
C VAL A 445 -8.69 -1.98 23.31
N PHE A 446 -8.10 -1.08 24.11
CA PHE A 446 -6.74 -1.25 24.64
C PHE A 446 -6.65 -2.17 25.87
N SER A 447 -7.78 -2.66 26.39
CA SER A 447 -7.79 -3.69 27.46
C SER A 447 -7.81 -5.12 26.93
N SER A 448 -7.84 -5.29 25.61
CA SER A 448 -7.79 -6.62 24.98
C SER A 448 -6.54 -7.38 25.41
N GLU A 449 -6.64 -8.71 25.54
CA GLU A 449 -5.56 -9.58 26.03
C GLU A 449 -4.29 -9.41 25.19
N GLY A 450 -3.16 -9.11 25.83
CA GLY A 450 -1.87 -8.84 25.18
C GLY A 450 -1.65 -7.39 24.72
N ALA A 451 -2.64 -6.51 24.75
CA ALA A 451 -2.47 -5.11 24.36
C ALA A 451 -1.47 -4.38 25.26
N GLY A 452 -1.45 -4.70 26.57
CA GLY A 452 -0.55 -4.11 27.56
C GLY A 452 0.94 -4.32 27.28
N ASP A 453 1.32 -5.28 26.43
CA ASP A 453 2.70 -5.48 25.99
C ASP A 453 3.19 -4.37 25.03
N TYR A 454 2.27 -3.62 24.43
CA TYR A 454 2.52 -2.58 23.44
C TYR A 454 2.05 -1.20 23.87
N ILE A 455 0.92 -1.11 24.57
CA ILE A 455 0.21 0.13 24.89
C ILE A 455 0.10 0.26 26.42
N ASP A 456 0.84 1.19 26.99
CA ASP A 456 0.82 1.45 28.42
C ASP A 456 -0.33 2.41 28.84
N LYS A 457 -0.60 2.49 30.14
CA LYS A 457 -1.66 3.34 30.70
C LYS A 457 -1.46 4.84 30.42
N ALA A 458 -0.20 5.31 30.37
CA ALA A 458 0.10 6.70 30.09
C ALA A 458 -0.26 7.07 28.64
N ARG A 459 0.00 6.12 27.71
CA ARG A 459 -0.36 6.28 26.32
C ARG A 459 -1.89 6.27 26.12
N ILE A 460 -2.61 5.35 26.77
CA ILE A 460 -4.07 5.32 26.75
C ILE A 460 -4.65 6.64 27.23
N ALA A 461 -4.18 7.14 28.37
CA ALA A 461 -4.63 8.42 28.94
C ALA A 461 -4.35 9.60 27.98
N ALA A 462 -3.19 9.61 27.31
CA ALA A 462 -2.83 10.65 26.35
C ALA A 462 -3.74 10.63 25.10
N ILE A 463 -4.01 9.45 24.56
CA ILE A 463 -4.91 9.25 23.42
C ILE A 463 -6.32 9.73 23.79
N THR A 464 -6.86 9.25 24.89
CA THR A 464 -8.20 9.63 25.38
C THR A 464 -8.35 11.13 25.51
N ALA A 465 -7.42 11.78 26.23
CA ALA A 465 -7.43 13.22 26.42
C ALA A 465 -7.29 14.02 25.11
N SER A 466 -6.57 13.45 24.12
CA SER A 466 -6.46 14.07 22.80
C SER A 466 -7.77 14.02 22.04
N VAL A 467 -8.46 12.89 22.05
CA VAL A 467 -9.76 12.73 21.36
C VAL A 467 -10.83 13.61 22.03
N GLU A 468 -10.92 13.60 23.36
CA GLU A 468 -11.86 14.44 24.11
C GLU A 468 -11.70 15.93 23.78
N ARG A 469 -10.47 16.43 23.79
CA ARG A 469 -10.19 17.82 23.41
C ARG A 469 -10.59 18.15 21.97
N ARG A 470 -10.46 17.19 21.03
CA ARG A 470 -10.88 17.38 19.65
C ARG A 470 -12.40 17.38 19.51
N ILE A 471 -13.10 16.59 20.31
CA ILE A 471 -14.56 16.66 20.44
C ILE A 471 -15.00 18.02 20.97
N ASP A 472 -14.37 18.51 22.05
CA ASP A 472 -14.67 19.82 22.62
C ASP A 472 -14.46 20.94 21.62
N TYR A 473 -13.36 20.92 20.87
CA TYR A 473 -13.08 21.90 19.84
C TYR A 473 -14.10 21.88 18.69
N LEU A 474 -14.59 20.70 18.28
CA LEU A 474 -15.67 20.60 17.29
C LEU A 474 -16.98 21.19 17.82
N TYR A 475 -17.30 20.98 19.10
CA TYR A 475 -18.46 21.65 19.73
C TYR A 475 -18.34 23.16 19.66
N GLU A 476 -17.16 23.72 19.97
CA GLU A 476 -16.91 25.17 19.88
C GLU A 476 -17.11 25.71 18.47
N ILE A 477 -16.57 25.01 17.46
CA ILE A 477 -16.73 25.37 16.05
C ILE A 477 -18.21 25.34 15.63
N MET A 478 -18.91 24.27 15.97
CA MET A 478 -20.34 24.10 15.63
C MET A 478 -21.21 25.19 16.28
N GLN A 479 -20.85 25.64 17.49
CA GLN A 479 -21.55 26.72 18.17
C GLN A 479 -21.21 28.10 17.60
N SER A 480 -19.98 28.30 17.13
CA SER A 480 -19.53 29.59 16.60
C SER A 480 -20.00 29.87 15.19
N GLN A 481 -20.63 28.92 14.51
CA GLN A 481 -20.90 28.94 13.06
C GLN A 481 -19.62 29.27 12.28
N LEU A 482 -18.94 28.25 11.75
CA LEU A 482 -17.78 28.50 10.90
C LEU A 482 -18.10 29.60 9.90
N PRO A 483 -17.28 30.67 9.81
CA PRO A 483 -17.45 31.69 8.79
C PRO A 483 -17.37 31.02 7.41
N ASP A 484 -18.19 31.52 6.45
CA ASP A 484 -18.18 31.07 5.06
C ASP A 484 -16.74 30.81 4.60
N THR A 485 -16.46 29.61 4.12
CA THR A 485 -15.12 29.19 3.72
C THR A 485 -14.59 30.11 2.64
N VAL A 486 -13.73 31.04 3.03
CA VAL A 486 -12.93 31.78 2.07
C VAL A 486 -11.87 30.80 1.56
N PHE A 487 -12.08 30.29 0.35
CA PHE A 487 -11.10 29.47 -0.34
C PHE A 487 -9.80 30.25 -0.52
N SER A 488 -8.85 30.05 0.38
CA SER A 488 -7.52 30.64 0.22
C SER A 488 -6.80 29.95 -0.94
N THR A 489 -6.23 30.77 -1.83
CA THR A 489 -5.47 30.32 -3.02
C THR A 489 -4.00 30.08 -2.68
N GLU A 490 -3.64 29.49 -1.55
CA GLU A 490 -2.24 29.32 -1.18
C GLU A 490 -1.70 27.91 -1.34
N ASP A 491 -0.59 27.87 -1.97
CA ASP A 491 0.20 26.89 -2.71
C ASP A 491 0.86 25.73 -1.91
N ASP A 492 0.57 25.53 -0.64
CA ASP A 492 1.41 24.71 0.26
C ASP A 492 1.27 23.16 0.10
N VAL A 493 0.42 22.68 -0.79
CA VAL A 493 0.10 21.26 -0.89
C VAL A 493 0.82 20.53 -2.04
N GLU A 494 1.39 21.28 -3.02
CA GLU A 494 2.03 20.63 -4.17
C GLU A 494 3.25 19.77 -3.81
N GLU A 495 4.01 20.17 -2.79
CA GLU A 495 5.21 19.43 -2.37
C GLU A 495 4.88 18.07 -1.74
N ASN A 496 3.80 17.98 -0.95
CA ASN A 496 3.44 16.75 -0.25
C ASN A 496 2.70 15.73 -1.13
N ILE A 497 1.95 16.18 -2.14
CA ILE A 497 1.25 15.26 -3.06
C ILE A 497 2.25 14.65 -4.04
N ALA A 498 3.27 15.40 -4.48
CA ALA A 498 4.28 14.94 -5.42
C ALA A 498 5.27 13.94 -4.80
N GLU A 499 5.67 14.13 -3.52
CA GLU A 499 6.63 13.24 -2.85
C GLU A 499 6.05 11.86 -2.53
N ASP A 500 4.75 11.75 -2.20
CA ASP A 500 4.11 10.48 -1.87
C ASP A 500 3.84 9.61 -3.11
N TYR A 501 3.81 10.21 -4.31
CA TYR A 501 3.37 9.52 -5.53
C TYR A 501 4.40 9.49 -6.66
N SER A 502 5.54 10.14 -6.50
CA SER A 502 6.64 9.97 -7.44
C SER A 502 7.17 8.55 -7.32
N PRO A 503 7.17 7.74 -8.39
CA PRO A 503 7.88 6.47 -8.37
C PRO A 503 9.35 6.79 -8.13
N LYS A 504 9.86 6.45 -6.94
CA LYS A 504 11.32 6.49 -6.71
C LYS A 504 11.95 5.55 -7.72
N MET A 505 12.44 6.11 -8.82
CA MET A 505 13.34 5.39 -9.72
C MET A 505 14.57 5.03 -8.90
N THR A 506 14.64 3.78 -8.47
CA THR A 506 15.89 3.18 -8.04
C THR A 506 16.57 2.62 -9.26
N MET A 507 17.72 3.20 -9.59
CA MET A 507 18.72 2.58 -10.46
C MET A 507 19.12 1.20 -9.92
#